data_94304589b4905abc10cb2b181d91e3c8
#
_entry.id   94304589b4905abc10cb2b181d91e3c8
#
_cell.length_a   1.000
_cell.length_b   1.000
_cell.length_c   1.000
_cell.angle_alpha   90.00
_cell.angle_beta   90.00
_cell.angle_gamma   90.00
#
_symmetry.space_group_name_H-M   'P 1'
#
loop_
_entity.id
_entity.type
_entity.pdbx_description
1 polymer ?
#
loop_
_entity_poly.entity_id
_entity_poly.type
_entity_poly.pdbx_seq_one_letter_code
_entity_poly.pdbx_strand_id
1 'polypeptide(L)'
;MSYNEGYYHARGNEMGRKSIKENKTRFQLSRENAGFTREGAAATLEFISADRIEKIENEKTFPRPEEVIAMSESYNDITLCNYYCTHCCDIGQKYMPEIKTKELSQITLEMLATLNILTKQKDR
;
A
#
# COMPACT_ATOMS: atom_id res chain seq x y z
N MET A 1 -24.32 -11.51 -11.18
CA MET A 1 -23.62 -11.08 -10.71
C MET A 1 -23.40 -10.74 -10.10
N SER A 2 -23.45 -10.51 -10.25
CA SER A 2 -22.76 -9.94 -9.68
C SER A 2 -22.42 -9.41 -8.99
N TYR A 3 -22.34 -9.19 -9.01
CA TYR A 3 -21.55 -8.42 -8.41
C TYR A 3 -21.45 -8.08 -7.77
N ASN A 4 -21.51 -8.14 -7.72
CA ASN A 4 -21.01 -7.68 -7.09
C ASN A 4 -20.86 -7.35 -6.55
N GLU A 5 -20.98 -7.39 -6.59
CA GLU A 5 -20.53 -7.07 -6.23
C GLU A 5 -20.05 -6.61 -5.89
N GLY A 6 -20.44 -6.28 -5.83
CA GLY A 6 -19.63 -5.93 -5.76
C GLY A 6 -19.40 -5.33 -5.63
N TYR A 7 -19.49 -5.22 -5.67
CA TYR A 7 -18.87 -4.69 -5.69
C TYR A 7 -18.72 -4.10 -5.91
N TYR A 8 -18.88 -3.99 -6.04
CA TYR A 8 -18.34 -3.58 -6.26
C TYR A 8 -18.16 -3.10 -6.58
N HIS A 9 -18.23 -2.97 -6.88
CA HIS A 9 -17.71 -2.69 -7.14
C HIS A 9 -17.51 -2.28 -7.54
N ALA A 10 -17.74 -2.21 -7.69
CA ALA A 10 -17.28 -2.04 -8.08
C ALA A 10 -17.29 -1.73 -8.38
N ARG A 11 -17.43 -1.87 -8.76
CA ARG A 11 -17.19 -1.87 -9.12
C ARG A 11 -17.02 -1.85 -9.74
N GLY A 12 -17.35 -1.87 -9.70
CA GLY A 12 -16.97 -2.07 -10.38
C GLY A 12 -17.08 -2.41 -10.87
N ASN A 13 -17.40 -2.63 -11.55
CA ASN A 13 -17.19 -3.03 -11.93
C ASN A 13 -17.11 -3.40 -11.97
N GLU A 14 -17.82 -2.98 -12.82
CA GLU A 14 -17.39 -3.58 -12.91
C GLU A 14 -16.38 -3.81 -12.45
N MET A 15 -16.49 -4.23 -12.02
CA MET A 15 -15.34 -4.54 -11.37
C MET A 15 -14.62 -5.62 -12.02
N GLY A 16 -13.35 -5.48 -12.31
CA GLY A 16 -12.53 -6.51 -12.89
C GLY A 16 -12.30 -7.65 -11.92
N ARG A 17 -12.08 -8.84 -12.43
CA ARG A 17 -11.69 -9.96 -11.60
C ARG A 17 -10.30 -9.77 -11.06
N LYS A 18 -10.05 -10.26 -9.86
CA LYS A 18 -8.70 -10.32 -9.34
C LYS A 18 -7.89 -11.34 -10.14
N SER A 19 -6.65 -11.04 -10.36
CA SER A 19 -5.72 -11.92 -11.04
C SER A 19 -5.51 -13.20 -10.23
N ILE A 20 -5.38 -14.33 -10.92
CA ILE A 20 -5.05 -15.61 -10.29
C ILE A 20 -3.54 -15.82 -10.17
N LYS A 21 -2.75 -14.83 -10.56
CA LYS A 21 -1.30 -14.88 -10.46
C LYS A 21 -0.89 -15.11 -9.00
N GLU A 22 0.01 -16.07 -8.80
CA GLU A 22 0.43 -16.45 -7.45
C GLU A 22 1.45 -15.48 -6.85
N ASN A 23 2.39 -15.01 -7.66
CA ASN A 23 3.48 -14.16 -7.17
C ASN A 23 3.15 -12.70 -7.42
N LYS A 24 2.13 -12.20 -6.73
CA LYS A 24 1.74 -10.80 -6.86
C LYS A 24 2.70 -9.92 -6.09
N THR A 25 3.08 -8.81 -6.71
CA THR A 25 3.91 -7.82 -6.03
C THR A 25 3.07 -7.09 -4.98
N ARG A 26 3.75 -6.42 -4.08
CA ARG A 26 3.09 -5.64 -3.05
C ARG A 26 2.22 -4.54 -3.65
N PHE A 27 2.64 -3.97 -4.77
CA PHE A 27 1.85 -2.93 -5.45
C PHE A 27 0.54 -3.48 -5.97
N GLN A 28 0.58 -4.68 -6.55
CA GLN A 28 -0.64 -5.32 -7.04
C GLN A 28 -1.56 -5.70 -5.90
N LEU A 29 -1.01 -6.28 -4.84
CA LEU A 29 -1.81 -6.66 -3.66
C LEU A 29 -2.48 -5.44 -3.04
N SER A 30 -1.74 -4.35 -2.91
CA SER A 30 -2.27 -3.12 -2.33
C SER A 30 -3.43 -2.58 -3.16
N ARG A 31 -3.29 -2.57 -4.50
CA ARG A 31 -4.35 -2.12 -5.39
C ARG A 31 -5.59 -3.02 -5.29
N GLU A 32 -5.38 -4.33 -5.32
CA GLU A 32 -6.51 -5.26 -5.27
C GLU A 32 -7.23 -5.22 -3.93
N ASN A 33 -6.48 -5.07 -2.84
CA ASN A 33 -7.07 -4.96 -1.52
C ASN A 33 -7.89 -3.67 -1.38
N ALA A 34 -7.54 -2.64 -2.13
CA ALA A 34 -8.31 -1.40 -2.16
C ALA A 34 -9.53 -1.48 -3.07
N GLY A 35 -9.66 -2.57 -3.85
CA GLY A 35 -10.81 -2.78 -4.71
C GLY A 35 -10.69 -2.15 -6.09
N PHE A 36 -9.49 -1.73 -6.50
CA PHE A 36 -9.30 -1.08 -7.80
C PHE A 36 -8.87 -2.08 -8.86
N THR A 37 -9.45 -1.92 -10.08
CA THR A 37 -8.84 -2.47 -11.29
C THR A 37 -7.69 -1.54 -11.68
N ARG A 38 -6.85 -1.97 -12.62
CA ARG A 38 -5.77 -1.10 -13.10
C ARG A 38 -6.32 0.18 -13.72
N GLU A 39 -7.40 0.04 -14.49
CA GLU A 39 -8.05 1.20 -15.11
C GLU A 39 -8.65 2.12 -14.06
N GLY A 40 -9.28 1.55 -13.04
CA GLY A 40 -9.85 2.34 -11.96
C GLY A 40 -8.79 3.08 -11.17
N ALA A 41 -7.67 2.41 -10.90
CA ALA A 41 -6.55 3.04 -10.21
C ALA A 41 -5.96 4.17 -11.07
N ALA A 42 -5.79 3.92 -12.37
CA ALA A 42 -5.27 4.94 -13.28
C ALA A 42 -6.15 6.18 -13.29
N ALA A 43 -7.47 5.99 -13.29
CA ALA A 43 -8.40 7.12 -13.25
C ALA A 43 -8.28 7.91 -11.95
N THR A 44 -8.10 7.22 -10.84
CA THR A 44 -7.98 7.86 -9.53
C THR A 44 -6.64 8.58 -9.37
N LEU A 45 -5.57 7.96 -9.83
CA LEU A 45 -4.22 8.52 -9.70
C LEU A 45 -3.96 9.66 -10.69
N GLU A 46 -4.65 9.65 -11.83
CA GLU A 46 -4.66 10.70 -12.86
C GLU A 46 -3.38 10.81 -13.68
N PHE A 47 -2.21 10.79 -13.05
CA PHE A 47 -0.95 10.98 -13.78
C PHE A 47 -0.20 9.67 -14.06
N ILE A 48 -0.81 8.53 -13.76
CA ILE A 48 -0.23 7.21 -13.99
C ILE A 48 -1.21 6.41 -14.84
N SER A 49 -0.76 5.90 -15.98
CA SER A 49 -1.61 5.11 -16.86
C SER A 49 -1.76 3.67 -16.35
N ALA A 50 -2.80 3.00 -16.82
CA ALA A 50 -2.99 1.58 -16.50
C ALA A 50 -1.82 0.73 -16.99
N ASP A 51 -1.25 1.07 -18.14
CA ASP A 51 -0.07 0.37 -18.67
C ASP A 51 1.12 0.55 -17.75
N ARG A 52 1.32 1.75 -17.23
CA ARG A 52 2.39 2.05 -16.29
C ARG A 52 2.22 1.25 -15.01
N ILE A 53 0.97 1.18 -14.50
CA ILE A 53 0.65 0.41 -13.30
C ILE A 53 0.99 -1.07 -13.54
N GLU A 54 0.62 -1.59 -14.71
CA GLU A 54 0.92 -2.99 -15.03
C GLU A 54 2.42 -3.26 -15.02
N LYS A 55 3.20 -2.36 -15.61
CA LYS A 55 4.65 -2.54 -15.67
C LYS A 55 5.28 -2.52 -14.28
N ILE A 56 4.78 -1.65 -13.41
CA ILE A 56 5.25 -1.60 -12.02
C ILE A 56 4.90 -2.90 -11.31
N GLU A 57 3.68 -3.38 -11.46
CA GLU A 57 3.21 -4.59 -10.78
C GLU A 57 3.90 -5.85 -11.29
N ASN A 58 4.33 -5.85 -12.54
CA ASN A 58 5.03 -7.00 -13.11
C ASN A 58 6.55 -6.87 -13.04
N GLU A 59 7.03 -5.88 -12.28
CA GLU A 59 8.45 -5.65 -12.02
C GLU A 59 9.26 -5.39 -13.29
N LYS A 60 8.60 -4.85 -14.30
CA LYS A 60 9.28 -4.43 -15.53
C LYS A 60 9.93 -3.07 -15.38
N THR A 61 9.51 -2.29 -14.39
CA THR A 61 10.08 -0.99 -14.10
C THR A 61 9.85 -0.68 -12.63
N PHE A 62 10.69 0.18 -12.07
CA PHE A 62 10.50 0.67 -10.71
C PHE A 62 9.60 1.90 -10.73
N PRO A 63 8.69 2.02 -9.74
CA PRO A 63 7.92 3.25 -9.62
C PRO A 63 8.79 4.39 -9.12
N ARG A 64 8.37 5.61 -9.42
CA ARG A 64 9.00 6.80 -8.86
C ARG A 64 8.42 7.07 -7.47
N PRO A 65 9.17 7.73 -6.58
CA PRO A 65 8.66 8.00 -5.23
C PRO A 65 7.31 8.71 -5.21
N GLU A 66 7.10 9.69 -6.09
CA GLU A 66 5.83 10.40 -6.14
C GLU A 66 4.68 9.50 -6.58
N GLU A 67 4.97 8.48 -7.40
CA GLU A 67 3.95 7.49 -7.78
C GLU A 67 3.57 6.63 -6.60
N VAL A 68 4.56 6.23 -5.80
CA VAL A 68 4.31 5.39 -4.63
C VAL A 68 3.51 6.16 -3.59
N ILE A 69 3.81 7.43 -3.39
CA ILE A 69 3.05 8.28 -2.46
C ILE A 69 1.58 8.34 -2.89
N ALA A 70 1.34 8.59 -4.17
CA ALA A 70 -0.02 8.66 -4.70
C ALA A 70 -0.75 7.32 -4.55
N MET A 71 -0.06 6.21 -4.83
CA MET A 71 -0.64 4.87 -4.66
C MET A 71 -0.97 4.61 -3.19
N SER A 72 -0.05 4.94 -2.29
CA SER A 72 -0.25 4.75 -0.86
C SER A 72 -1.51 5.48 -0.38
N GLU A 73 -1.69 6.71 -0.82
CA GLU A 73 -2.85 7.50 -0.43
C GLU A 73 -4.13 6.98 -1.06
N SER A 74 -4.10 6.68 -2.35
CA SER A 74 -5.30 6.22 -3.07
C SER A 74 -5.73 4.82 -2.65
N TYR A 75 -4.78 3.94 -2.39
CA TYR A 75 -5.07 2.58 -1.96
C TYR A 75 -5.27 2.49 -0.45
N ASN A 76 -5.03 3.58 0.27
CA ASN A 76 -5.14 3.63 1.73
C ASN A 76 -4.24 2.58 2.38
N ASP A 77 -2.99 2.52 1.91
CA ASP A 77 -2.01 1.56 2.42
C ASP A 77 -0.76 2.31 2.87
N ILE A 78 -0.74 2.65 4.15
CA ILE A 78 0.33 3.46 4.72
C ILE A 78 1.68 2.72 4.74
N THR A 79 1.68 1.40 4.56
CA THR A 79 2.91 0.62 4.58
C THR A 79 3.60 0.57 3.22
N LEU A 80 2.93 1.04 2.16
CA LEU A 80 3.45 0.91 0.81
C LEU A 80 4.73 1.73 0.60
N CYS A 81 4.79 2.92 1.19
CA CYS A 81 5.98 3.77 1.08
C CYS A 81 7.17 3.13 1.79
N ASN A 82 6.95 2.55 2.98
CA ASN A 82 8.03 1.84 3.67
C ASN A 82 8.51 0.65 2.85
N TYR A 83 7.57 -0.09 2.26
CA TYR A 83 7.94 -1.20 1.38
C TYR A 83 8.81 -0.73 0.22
N TYR A 84 8.42 0.38 -0.42
CA TYR A 84 9.20 0.93 -1.53
C TYR A 84 10.62 1.30 -1.06
N CYS A 85 10.72 1.98 0.07
CA CYS A 85 12.02 2.42 0.58
C CYS A 85 12.93 1.23 0.90
N THR A 86 12.36 0.15 1.43
CA THR A 86 13.19 -0.98 1.88
C THR A 86 13.47 -1.99 0.78
N HIS A 87 12.70 -1.99 -0.32
CA HIS A 87 12.86 -3.01 -1.38
C HIS A 87 13.28 -2.43 -2.72
N CYS A 88 13.00 -1.16 -2.97
CA CYS A 88 13.22 -0.57 -4.29
C CYS A 88 14.23 0.56 -4.29
N CYS A 89 14.42 1.24 -3.17
CA CYS A 89 15.31 2.39 -3.06
C CYS A 89 16.62 1.96 -2.43
N ASP A 90 17.73 2.23 -3.14
CA ASP A 90 19.05 1.80 -2.65
C ASP A 90 19.38 2.37 -1.28
N ILE A 91 19.02 3.62 -1.04
CA ILE A 91 19.27 4.26 0.24
C ILE A 91 18.43 3.60 1.32
N GLY A 92 17.16 3.36 1.02
CA GLY A 92 16.26 2.74 1.98
C GLY A 92 16.65 1.31 2.30
N GLN A 93 17.10 0.55 1.29
CA GLN A 93 17.55 -0.82 1.52
C GLN A 93 18.73 -0.88 2.50
N LYS A 94 19.58 0.13 2.45
CA LYS A 94 20.77 0.15 3.29
C LYS A 94 20.50 0.67 4.70
N TYR A 95 19.59 1.64 4.84
CA TYR A 95 19.48 2.37 6.11
C TYR A 95 18.11 2.23 6.80
N MET A 96 17.09 1.74 6.13
CA MET A 96 15.75 1.72 6.70
C MET A 96 15.23 0.30 6.90
N PRO A 97 14.70 -0.01 8.09
CA PRO A 97 14.12 -1.33 8.32
C PRO A 97 12.73 -1.43 7.71
N GLU A 98 12.39 -2.62 7.26
CA GLU A 98 11.03 -2.90 6.82
C GLU A 98 10.13 -3.03 8.04
N ILE A 99 8.99 -2.36 8.01
CA ILE A 99 8.01 -2.40 9.09
C ILE A 99 6.81 -3.21 8.63
N LYS A 100 6.47 -4.23 9.41
CA LYS A 100 5.31 -5.06 9.14
C LYS A 100 4.14 -4.60 10.00
N THR A 101 2.92 -4.88 9.58
CA THR A 101 1.72 -4.45 10.30
C THR A 101 1.76 -4.86 11.76
N LYS A 102 2.20 -6.09 12.04
CA LYS A 102 2.30 -6.59 13.41
C LYS A 102 3.29 -5.76 14.22
N GLU A 103 4.41 -5.36 13.61
CA GLU A 103 5.41 -4.55 14.27
C GLU A 103 4.92 -3.14 14.54
N LEU A 104 4.09 -2.59 13.63
CA LEU A 104 3.48 -1.28 13.86
C LEU A 104 2.58 -1.30 15.08
N SER A 105 1.78 -2.35 15.24
CA SER A 105 0.93 -2.49 16.42
C SER A 105 1.76 -2.57 17.70
N GLN A 106 2.85 -3.33 17.66
CA GLN A 106 3.75 -3.46 18.80
C GLN A 106 4.38 -2.12 19.16
N ILE A 107 4.85 -1.38 18.18
CA ILE A 107 5.44 -0.05 18.40
C ILE A 107 4.43 0.90 19.02
N THR A 108 3.19 0.88 18.55
CA THR A 108 2.13 1.72 19.10
C THR A 108 1.90 1.41 20.58
N LEU A 109 1.85 0.12 20.95
CA LEU A 109 1.67 -0.27 22.34
C LEU A 109 2.83 0.19 23.20
N GLU A 110 4.05 0.07 22.70
CA GLU A 110 5.24 0.51 23.43
C GLU A 110 5.23 2.03 23.64
N MET A 111 4.81 2.78 22.64
CA MET A 111 4.71 4.24 22.74
C MET A 111 3.69 4.64 23.80
N LEU A 112 2.53 3.99 23.82
CA LEU A 112 1.51 4.26 24.82
C LEU A 112 1.99 3.96 26.22
N ALA A 113 2.69 2.83 26.40
CA ALA A 113 3.24 2.45 27.70
C ALA A 113 4.25 3.50 28.18
N THR A 114 5.12 3.97 27.26
CA THR A 114 6.11 4.98 27.60
C THR A 114 5.44 6.28 28.01
N LEU A 115 4.40 6.71 27.30
CA LEU A 115 3.68 7.93 27.64
C LEU A 115 3.02 7.81 29.02
N ASN A 116 2.47 6.66 29.36
CA ASN A 116 1.88 6.43 30.68
C ASN A 116 2.91 6.55 31.78
N ILE A 117 4.10 6.01 31.59
CA ILE A 117 5.19 6.09 32.55
C ILE A 117 5.59 7.54 32.77
N LEU A 118 5.75 8.31 31.69
CA LEU A 118 6.12 9.73 31.77
C LEU A 118 5.06 10.53 32.49
N THR A 119 3.79 10.25 32.24
CA THR A 119 2.69 10.94 32.91
C THR A 119 2.72 10.68 34.41
N LYS A 120 2.96 9.43 34.84
CA LYS A 120 3.05 9.10 36.25
C LYS A 120 4.23 9.78 36.91
N GLN A 121 5.37 9.87 36.26
CA GLN A 121 6.54 10.56 36.78
C GLN A 121 6.29 12.04 36.95
N LYS A 122 5.56 12.64 36.03
CA LYS A 122 5.25 14.08 36.10
C LYS A 122 4.35 14.40 37.29
N ASP A 123 3.48 13.50 37.66
CA ASP A 123 2.51 13.73 38.73
C ASP A 123 3.09 13.58 40.15
N ARG A 124 4.35 13.22 40.28
CA ARG A 124 5.00 13.08 41.59
C ARG A 124 5.36 14.43 42.20
#